data_f27c701113b43ef0596d119ce838a6c0
#
_entry.id   f27c701113b43ef0596d119ce838a6c0
#
_cell.length_a   1.000
_cell.length_b   1.000
_cell.length_c   1.000
_cell.angle_alpha   90.00
_cell.angle_beta   90.00
_cell.angle_gamma   90.00
#
_symmetry.space_group_name_H-M   'P 1'
#
loop_
_entity.id
_entity.type
_entity.pdbx_description
1 polymer ?
#
loop_
_entity_poly.entity_id
_entity_poly.type
_entity_poly.pdbx_seq_one_letter_code
_entity_poly.pdbx_strand_id
1 'polypeptide(L)'
;MKEVVIISAVRTPMGSFGGGLKNLSATQLGAVAIKGALQKAGIKPELVNDVLMGCVIQANLGQAPARQAAKFAGLPNEVNCTTVNKVCASGMKAIAQAAQSIMLGDADIVVAGGMESMSNVPFYADSVRWGNKYGNTTLIDGLAKDGLTDVYDGKAMGNAAELCASTCGISREEQDAFAIESYKRSQTAWEKGLFSNEVVPVEIPQRKGDPVIIAKDEEPFNVKFDKIPSLNPAFVKDGTVTAANASTMNDGAAALVLMSADKAKELGLKPIAKIRSYTDAEQSPEWFTTTPSLAVPKAVAKAGLKMEDISYWELNEAFAVVGIENSRRMKLDPAKVNVHGGAVSLGHPLGCSGARIIVTLINVLKANNAKYGAAGICNGGGGASAMVIENL
;
A
#
# COMPACT_ATOMS: atom_id res chain seq x y z
N MET A 1 11.76 -23.79 -10.90
CA MET A 1 11.69 -22.34 -10.69
C MET A 1 12.53 -22.01 -9.46
N LYS A 2 13.30 -20.91 -9.52
CA LYS A 2 14.10 -20.46 -8.37
C LYS A 2 13.18 -20.06 -7.20
N GLU A 3 13.63 -20.32 -5.99
CA GLU A 3 12.95 -19.86 -4.77
C GLU A 3 13.23 -18.37 -4.55
N VAL A 4 12.18 -17.59 -4.20
CA VAL A 4 12.29 -16.14 -3.99
C VAL A 4 12.21 -15.81 -2.52
N VAL A 5 13.25 -15.14 -2.03
CA VAL A 5 13.37 -14.69 -0.64
C VAL A 5 13.41 -13.17 -0.55
N ILE A 6 13.01 -12.65 0.59
CA ILE A 6 13.04 -11.23 0.94
C ILE A 6 14.17 -11.02 1.95
N ILE A 7 15.08 -10.11 1.64
CA ILE A 7 16.23 -9.79 2.49
C ILE A 7 15.93 -8.60 3.42
N SER A 8 15.19 -7.63 2.89
CA SER A 8 14.76 -6.47 3.67
C SER A 8 13.39 -5.99 3.21
N ALA A 9 12.68 -5.34 4.12
CA ALA A 9 11.40 -4.71 3.87
C ALA A 9 11.32 -3.45 4.74
N VAL A 10 11.01 -2.30 4.14
CA VAL A 10 10.88 -1.01 4.82
C VAL A 10 9.82 -0.14 4.16
N ARG A 11 9.39 0.89 4.90
CA ARG A 11 8.49 1.94 4.41
C ARG A 11 8.89 3.30 4.97
N THR A 12 8.48 4.36 4.32
CA THR A 12 8.46 5.69 4.94
C THR A 12 7.36 5.75 6.01
N PRO A 13 7.34 6.75 6.88
CA PRO A 13 6.11 7.15 7.55
C PRO A 13 5.02 7.43 6.50
N MET A 14 3.75 7.24 6.86
CA MET A 14 2.62 7.67 6.06
C MET A 14 2.25 9.10 6.47
N GLY A 15 2.41 10.04 5.53
CA GLY A 15 2.05 11.45 5.72
C GLY A 15 0.58 11.69 5.45
N SER A 16 -0.03 12.58 6.22
CA SER A 16 -1.39 13.09 5.96
C SER A 16 -1.45 13.89 4.67
N PHE A 17 -2.62 13.97 4.06
CA PHE A 17 -2.85 14.84 2.90
C PHE A 17 -2.57 16.31 3.25
N GLY A 18 -1.65 16.92 2.52
CA GLY A 18 -1.15 18.26 2.83
C GLY A 18 -0.30 18.36 4.11
N GLY A 19 0.11 17.22 4.69
CA GLY A 19 0.88 17.12 5.92
C GLY A 19 2.39 17.30 5.75
N GLY A 20 3.15 16.64 6.61
CA GLY A 20 4.61 16.78 6.69
C GLY A 20 5.36 16.36 5.43
N LEU A 21 4.83 15.41 4.64
CA LEU A 21 5.45 14.89 3.42
C LEU A 21 5.03 15.62 2.14
N LYS A 22 4.11 16.58 2.20
CA LYS A 22 3.51 17.25 1.03
C LYS A 22 4.50 17.90 0.05
N ASN A 23 5.70 18.23 0.47
CA ASN A 23 6.71 18.86 -0.36
C ASN A 23 7.59 17.85 -1.14
N LEU A 24 7.36 16.55 -0.95
CA LEU A 24 8.09 15.49 -1.63
C LEU A 24 7.20 14.80 -2.67
N SER A 25 7.73 14.65 -3.88
CA SER A 25 7.07 13.86 -4.91
C SER A 25 7.05 12.36 -4.56
N ALA A 26 6.16 11.61 -5.20
CA ALA A 26 6.14 10.14 -5.06
C ALA A 26 7.52 9.53 -5.36
N THR A 27 8.24 10.04 -6.36
CA THR A 27 9.56 9.53 -6.76
C THR A 27 10.65 9.81 -5.72
N GLN A 28 10.57 10.94 -5.01
CA GLN A 28 11.47 11.23 -3.89
C GLN A 28 11.18 10.34 -2.67
N LEU A 29 9.91 10.12 -2.33
CA LEU A 29 9.51 9.17 -1.28
C LEU A 29 9.94 7.74 -1.64
N GLY A 30 9.74 7.32 -2.90
CA GLY A 30 10.21 6.05 -3.43
C GLY A 30 11.72 5.87 -3.27
N ALA A 31 12.49 6.92 -3.53
CA ALA A 31 13.94 6.91 -3.38
C ALA A 31 14.37 6.67 -1.92
N VAL A 32 13.68 7.29 -0.94
CA VAL A 32 13.95 7.05 0.48
C VAL A 32 13.70 5.60 0.85
N ALA A 33 12.57 5.02 0.40
CA ALA A 33 12.24 3.62 0.68
C ALA A 33 13.25 2.66 0.02
N ILE A 34 13.61 2.87 -1.26
CA ILE A 34 14.60 2.06 -1.99
C ILE A 34 15.97 2.11 -1.28
N LYS A 35 16.46 3.31 -0.98
CA LYS A 35 17.73 3.50 -0.27
C LYS A 35 17.72 2.82 1.09
N GLY A 36 16.65 3.00 1.86
CA GLY A 36 16.49 2.34 3.17
C GLY A 36 16.44 0.81 3.07
N ALA A 37 15.76 0.27 2.04
CA ALA A 37 15.72 -1.18 1.81
C ALA A 37 17.10 -1.75 1.47
N LEU A 38 17.87 -1.09 0.59
CA LEU A 38 19.23 -1.51 0.23
C LEU A 38 20.18 -1.42 1.42
N GLN A 39 20.13 -0.33 2.19
CA GLN A 39 20.95 -0.17 3.39
C GLN A 39 20.68 -1.27 4.42
N LYS A 40 19.39 -1.55 4.68
CA LYS A 40 18.97 -2.59 5.62
C LYS A 40 19.36 -4.00 5.15
N ALA A 41 19.36 -4.24 3.84
CA ALA A 41 19.80 -5.50 3.24
C ALA A 41 21.32 -5.66 3.21
N GLY A 42 22.09 -4.59 3.36
CA GLY A 42 23.54 -4.60 3.14
C GLY A 42 23.92 -4.84 1.68
N ILE A 43 23.04 -4.47 0.74
CA ILE A 43 23.24 -4.68 -0.70
C ILE A 43 23.78 -3.40 -1.34
N LYS A 44 24.86 -3.55 -2.12
CA LYS A 44 25.41 -2.47 -2.93
C LYS A 44 24.47 -2.19 -4.12
N PRO A 45 24.21 -0.93 -4.46
CA PRO A 45 23.32 -0.55 -5.57
C PRO A 45 23.69 -1.20 -6.91
N GLU A 46 24.96 -1.45 -7.16
CA GLU A 46 25.50 -2.04 -8.40
C GLU A 46 25.11 -3.51 -8.61
N LEU A 47 24.64 -4.19 -7.57
CA LEU A 47 24.20 -5.58 -7.65
C LEU A 47 22.72 -5.73 -8.03
N VAL A 48 21.95 -4.63 -8.04
CA VAL A 48 20.53 -4.64 -8.36
C VAL A 48 20.35 -4.75 -9.88
N ASN A 49 19.55 -5.71 -10.32
CA ASN A 49 19.22 -5.91 -11.72
C ASN A 49 18.02 -5.04 -12.13
N ASP A 50 16.95 -5.07 -11.35
CA ASP A 50 15.68 -4.42 -11.66
C ASP A 50 15.10 -3.65 -10.47
N VAL A 51 14.33 -2.58 -10.77
CA VAL A 51 13.50 -1.85 -9.82
C VAL A 51 12.06 -1.79 -10.36
N LEU A 52 11.11 -2.34 -9.61
CA LEU A 52 9.69 -2.29 -9.93
C LEU A 52 8.94 -1.51 -8.85
N MET A 53 8.36 -0.35 -9.20
CA MET A 53 7.63 0.47 -8.25
C MET A 53 6.19 0.71 -8.71
N GLY A 54 5.24 0.39 -7.82
CA GLY A 54 3.86 0.80 -7.97
C GLY A 54 3.72 2.31 -7.87
N CYS A 55 2.97 2.94 -8.79
CA CYS A 55 2.60 4.34 -8.73
C CYS A 55 1.33 4.54 -9.57
N VAL A 56 0.28 5.08 -8.98
CA VAL A 56 -1.04 5.17 -9.62
C VAL A 56 -1.20 6.49 -10.34
N ILE A 57 -1.04 7.60 -9.65
CA ILE A 57 -1.30 8.93 -10.18
C ILE A 57 0.03 9.56 -10.59
N GLN A 58 0.38 9.37 -11.87
CA GLN A 58 1.71 9.71 -12.39
C GLN A 58 1.78 11.10 -13.02
N ALA A 59 0.65 11.81 -13.12
CA ALA A 59 0.62 13.13 -13.71
C ALA A 59 1.59 14.09 -13.01
N ASN A 60 2.30 14.91 -13.80
CA ASN A 60 3.29 15.87 -13.34
C ASN A 60 4.53 15.28 -12.62
N LEU A 61 4.69 13.96 -12.56
CA LEU A 61 5.91 13.34 -12.03
C LEU A 61 7.05 13.30 -13.06
N GLY A 62 6.77 13.58 -14.35
CA GLY A 62 7.71 13.39 -15.44
C GLY A 62 7.78 11.95 -15.93
N GLN A 63 8.80 11.63 -16.73
CA GLN A 63 8.93 10.30 -17.34
C GLN A 63 9.40 9.25 -16.35
N ALA A 64 8.85 8.02 -16.47
CA ALA A 64 9.32 6.81 -15.80
C ALA A 64 9.53 6.98 -14.28
N PRO A 65 8.48 7.16 -13.48
CA PRO A 65 8.60 7.42 -12.04
C PRO A 65 9.47 6.42 -11.28
N ALA A 66 9.39 5.12 -11.58
CA ALA A 66 10.26 4.11 -10.94
C ALA A 66 11.74 4.34 -11.25
N ARG A 67 12.05 4.77 -12.47
CA ARG A 67 13.42 5.11 -12.89
C ARG A 67 13.94 6.33 -12.13
N GLN A 68 13.11 7.35 -11.94
CA GLN A 68 13.47 8.52 -11.14
C GLN A 68 13.77 8.10 -9.68
N ALA A 69 12.89 7.32 -9.06
CA ALA A 69 13.09 6.85 -7.69
C ALA A 69 14.39 6.05 -7.56
N ALA A 70 14.68 5.15 -8.49
CA ALA A 70 15.93 4.39 -8.52
C ALA A 70 17.16 5.30 -8.62
N LYS A 71 17.13 6.28 -9.53
CA LYS A 71 18.24 7.24 -9.72
C LYS A 71 18.45 8.13 -8.50
N PHE A 72 17.38 8.64 -7.90
CA PHE A 72 17.46 9.44 -6.68
C PHE A 72 17.93 8.61 -5.46
N ALA A 73 17.70 7.30 -5.46
CA ALA A 73 18.24 6.38 -4.47
C ALA A 73 19.72 6.05 -4.67
N GLY A 74 20.33 6.47 -5.78
CA GLY A 74 21.75 6.25 -6.09
C GLY A 74 22.05 4.97 -6.86
N LEU A 75 21.05 4.33 -7.48
CA LEU A 75 21.29 3.16 -8.32
C LEU A 75 21.99 3.56 -9.65
N PRO A 76 22.85 2.66 -10.20
CA PRO A 76 23.55 2.92 -11.45
C PRO A 76 22.63 3.02 -12.66
N ASN A 77 23.19 3.45 -13.81
CA ASN A 77 22.41 3.68 -15.02
C ASN A 77 21.93 2.39 -15.70
N GLU A 78 22.57 1.30 -15.43
CA GLU A 78 22.36 -0.01 -16.04
C GLU A 78 21.15 -0.76 -15.44
N VAL A 79 20.65 -0.32 -14.29
CA VAL A 79 19.50 -0.95 -13.62
C VAL A 79 18.22 -0.70 -14.43
N ASN A 80 17.52 -1.76 -14.77
CA ASN A 80 16.20 -1.67 -15.41
C ASN A 80 15.15 -1.16 -14.42
N CYS A 81 14.18 -0.37 -14.89
CA CYS A 81 13.17 0.20 -14.02
C CYS A 81 11.78 0.18 -14.67
N THR A 82 10.79 -0.32 -13.96
CA THR A 82 9.41 -0.37 -14.45
C THR A 82 8.44 0.21 -13.43
N THR A 83 7.58 1.12 -13.88
CA THR A 83 6.47 1.63 -13.08
C THR A 83 5.24 0.76 -13.33
N VAL A 84 4.61 0.29 -12.24
CA VAL A 84 3.47 -0.62 -12.27
C VAL A 84 2.22 0.11 -11.82
N ASN A 85 1.13 -0.01 -12.57
CA ASN A 85 -0.18 0.50 -12.16
C ASN A 85 -1.23 -0.62 -12.21
N LYS A 86 -1.73 -1.02 -11.06
CA LYS A 86 -2.92 -1.84 -10.80
C LYS A 86 -3.75 -1.17 -9.70
N VAL A 87 -3.96 0.13 -9.84
CA VAL A 87 -4.61 0.98 -8.83
C VAL A 87 -4.03 0.69 -7.43
N CYS A 88 -4.85 0.53 -6.38
CA CYS A 88 -4.40 0.30 -5.01
C CYS A 88 -3.46 -0.92 -4.83
N ALA A 89 -3.57 -1.93 -5.70
CA ALA A 89 -2.75 -3.13 -5.64
C ALA A 89 -1.37 -3.00 -6.32
N SER A 90 -1.02 -1.82 -6.87
CA SER A 90 0.20 -1.60 -7.66
C SER A 90 1.48 -2.06 -6.96
N GLY A 91 1.65 -1.71 -5.67
CA GLY A 91 2.83 -2.09 -4.91
C GLY A 91 2.95 -3.60 -4.71
N MET A 92 1.86 -4.30 -4.41
CA MET A 92 1.87 -5.76 -4.30
C MET A 92 2.10 -6.42 -5.67
N LYS A 93 1.53 -5.85 -6.74
CA LYS A 93 1.74 -6.34 -8.11
C LYS A 93 3.20 -6.18 -8.55
N ALA A 94 3.85 -5.08 -8.19
CA ALA A 94 5.28 -4.88 -8.42
C ALA A 94 6.12 -5.97 -7.72
N ILE A 95 5.81 -6.31 -6.47
CA ILE A 95 6.47 -7.41 -5.74
C ILE A 95 6.22 -8.77 -6.43
N ALA A 96 4.99 -9.02 -6.89
CA ALA A 96 4.65 -10.26 -7.59
C ALA A 96 5.42 -10.39 -8.92
N GLN A 97 5.54 -9.32 -9.70
CA GLN A 97 6.30 -9.30 -10.95
C GLN A 97 7.82 -9.45 -10.69
N ALA A 98 8.35 -8.83 -9.65
CA ALA A 98 9.73 -9.05 -9.22
C ALA A 98 10.00 -10.52 -8.87
N ALA A 99 9.07 -11.14 -8.14
CA ALA A 99 9.17 -12.57 -7.86
C ALA A 99 9.13 -13.42 -9.13
N GLN A 100 8.31 -13.06 -10.12
CA GLN A 100 8.27 -13.75 -11.43
C GLN A 100 9.59 -13.66 -12.17
N SER A 101 10.18 -12.45 -12.26
CA SER A 101 11.47 -12.23 -12.91
C SER A 101 12.59 -13.10 -12.27
N ILE A 102 12.62 -13.16 -10.94
CA ILE A 102 13.59 -14.01 -10.21
C ILE A 102 13.31 -15.51 -10.45
N MET A 103 12.06 -15.96 -10.38
CA MET A 103 11.67 -17.35 -10.60
C MET A 103 12.05 -17.86 -12.00
N LEU A 104 11.94 -16.99 -13.01
CA LEU A 104 12.28 -17.30 -14.40
C LEU A 104 13.78 -17.22 -14.68
N GLY A 105 14.53 -16.52 -13.82
CA GLY A 105 15.98 -16.34 -13.96
C GLY A 105 16.38 -15.12 -14.77
N ASP A 106 15.44 -14.21 -15.07
CA ASP A 106 15.69 -12.94 -15.76
C ASP A 106 16.48 -11.96 -14.89
N ALA A 107 16.30 -12.05 -13.56
CA ALA A 107 17.02 -11.26 -12.58
C ALA A 107 17.36 -12.09 -11.34
N ASP A 108 18.42 -11.73 -10.61
CA ASP A 108 18.78 -12.35 -9.34
C ASP A 108 18.45 -11.46 -8.14
N ILE A 109 18.57 -10.12 -8.26
CA ILE A 109 18.33 -9.16 -7.20
C ILE A 109 17.40 -8.06 -7.73
N VAL A 110 16.22 -7.92 -7.14
CA VAL A 110 15.21 -6.95 -7.55
C VAL A 110 14.76 -6.13 -6.34
N VAL A 111 14.68 -4.82 -6.52
CA VAL A 111 13.98 -3.94 -5.57
C VAL A 111 12.55 -3.75 -6.05
N ALA A 112 11.58 -4.08 -5.22
CA ALA A 112 10.18 -3.93 -5.56
C ALA A 112 9.39 -3.26 -4.45
N GLY A 113 8.40 -2.45 -4.84
CA GLY A 113 7.60 -1.73 -3.85
C GLY A 113 6.56 -0.84 -4.48
N GLY A 114 6.27 0.27 -3.81
CA GLY A 114 5.34 1.27 -4.33
C GLY A 114 5.51 2.62 -3.65
N MET A 115 5.01 3.64 -4.30
CA MET A 115 5.13 5.03 -3.89
C MET A 115 3.90 5.82 -4.37
N GLU A 116 3.47 6.78 -3.58
CA GLU A 116 2.41 7.72 -3.96
C GLU A 116 2.58 9.03 -3.21
N SER A 117 2.25 10.14 -3.84
CA SER A 117 2.10 11.43 -3.20
C SER A 117 0.78 12.04 -3.66
N MET A 118 -0.27 11.77 -2.89
CA MET A 118 -1.62 12.25 -3.21
C MET A 118 -1.73 13.76 -3.00
N SER A 119 -0.90 14.33 -2.13
CA SER A 119 -0.80 15.78 -1.89
C SER A 119 -0.30 16.56 -3.12
N ASN A 120 0.46 15.92 -4.01
CA ASN A 120 1.09 16.59 -5.15
C ASN A 120 0.39 16.33 -6.50
N VAL A 121 -0.79 15.71 -6.48
CA VAL A 121 -1.54 15.45 -7.71
C VAL A 121 -2.07 16.78 -8.27
N PRO A 122 -1.82 17.09 -9.55
CA PRO A 122 -2.25 18.34 -10.16
C PRO A 122 -3.73 18.34 -10.53
N PHE A 123 -4.26 19.53 -10.74
CA PHE A 123 -5.51 19.72 -11.46
C PHE A 123 -5.27 19.76 -12.96
N TYR A 124 -6.19 19.22 -13.77
CA TYR A 124 -6.12 19.17 -15.21
C TYR A 124 -6.98 20.24 -15.87
N ALA A 125 -6.46 20.82 -16.92
CA ALA A 125 -7.18 21.72 -17.83
C ALA A 125 -7.16 21.11 -19.24
N ASP A 126 -7.91 20.04 -19.46
CA ASP A 126 -7.89 19.20 -20.66
C ASP A 126 -8.30 19.96 -21.95
N SER A 127 -9.29 20.87 -21.83
CA SER A 127 -9.77 21.69 -22.95
C SER A 127 -8.75 22.71 -23.46
N VAL A 128 -7.75 23.08 -22.66
CA VAL A 128 -6.81 24.17 -22.97
C VAL A 128 -5.80 23.80 -24.07
N ARG A 129 -5.49 22.52 -24.27
CA ARG A 129 -4.50 22.07 -25.28
C ARG A 129 -4.84 22.55 -26.69
N TRP A 130 -6.11 22.57 -27.04
CA TRP A 130 -6.57 22.99 -28.38
C TRP A 130 -7.14 24.42 -28.40
N GLY A 131 -7.01 25.13 -27.30
CA GLY A 131 -7.47 26.50 -27.10
C GLY A 131 -8.90 26.57 -26.57
N ASN A 132 -9.12 27.53 -25.69
CA ASN A 132 -10.46 27.90 -25.23
C ASN A 132 -10.84 29.21 -25.89
N LYS A 133 -11.63 29.15 -26.97
CA LYS A 133 -11.91 30.32 -27.82
C LYS A 133 -12.78 31.38 -27.15
N TYR A 134 -13.63 30.98 -26.19
CA TYR A 134 -14.57 31.88 -25.48
C TYR A 134 -15.12 31.22 -24.21
N GLY A 135 -15.30 31.98 -23.15
CA GLY A 135 -15.86 31.52 -21.87
C GLY A 135 -14.84 30.92 -20.92
N ASN A 136 -15.35 30.37 -19.82
CA ASN A 136 -14.53 29.78 -18.75
C ASN A 136 -14.03 28.38 -19.12
N THR A 137 -12.90 27.96 -18.52
CA THR A 137 -12.46 26.56 -18.51
C THR A 137 -12.62 25.98 -17.13
N THR A 138 -12.86 24.69 -17.05
CA THR A 138 -12.94 23.93 -15.79
C THR A 138 -11.59 23.31 -15.48
N LEU A 139 -11.19 23.35 -14.21
CA LEU A 139 -10.08 22.55 -13.69
C LEU A 139 -10.64 21.28 -13.07
N ILE A 140 -10.10 20.14 -13.47
CA ILE A 140 -10.48 18.81 -13.01
C ILE A 140 -9.47 18.35 -11.98
N ASP A 141 -9.92 17.99 -10.77
CA ASP A 141 -9.05 17.42 -9.76
C ASP A 141 -8.53 16.05 -10.24
N GLY A 142 -7.22 15.97 -10.51
CA GLY A 142 -6.57 14.75 -10.97
C GLY A 142 -6.60 13.63 -9.94
N LEU A 143 -6.59 13.97 -8.64
CA LEU A 143 -6.68 12.99 -7.56
C LEU A 143 -8.05 12.29 -7.56
N ALA A 144 -9.13 13.08 -7.66
CA ALA A 144 -10.47 12.54 -7.76
C ALA A 144 -10.65 11.71 -9.03
N LYS A 145 -10.23 12.26 -10.19
CA LYS A 145 -10.44 11.64 -11.51
C LYS A 145 -9.69 10.32 -11.69
N ASP A 146 -8.40 10.30 -11.40
CA ASP A 146 -7.52 9.17 -11.75
C ASP A 146 -7.34 8.18 -10.59
N GLY A 147 -7.66 8.59 -9.35
CA GLY A 147 -7.45 7.78 -8.15
C GLY A 147 -8.70 7.33 -7.42
N LEU A 148 -9.76 8.17 -7.38
CA LEU A 148 -10.85 8.02 -6.42
C LEU A 148 -12.25 7.99 -7.06
N THR A 149 -12.35 7.98 -8.38
CA THR A 149 -13.62 7.87 -9.12
C THR A 149 -13.64 6.60 -9.94
N ASP A 150 -14.70 5.82 -9.83
CA ASP A 150 -14.93 4.68 -10.71
C ASP A 150 -15.22 5.19 -12.13
N VAL A 151 -14.47 4.69 -13.10
CA VAL A 151 -14.57 5.16 -14.48
C VAL A 151 -15.82 4.63 -15.20
N TYR A 152 -16.40 3.53 -14.72
CA TYR A 152 -17.52 2.86 -15.37
C TYR A 152 -18.88 3.48 -15.02
N ASP A 153 -19.06 3.93 -13.77
CA ASP A 153 -20.30 4.57 -13.31
C ASP A 153 -20.14 6.05 -12.95
N GLY A 154 -18.91 6.57 -12.95
CA GLY A 154 -18.57 7.96 -12.66
C GLY A 154 -18.72 8.37 -11.21
N LYS A 155 -18.90 7.43 -10.28
CA LYS A 155 -19.07 7.71 -8.86
C LYS A 155 -17.77 7.62 -8.08
N ALA A 156 -17.73 8.32 -6.94
CA ALA A 156 -16.61 8.17 -6.00
C ALA A 156 -16.55 6.74 -5.44
N MET A 157 -15.34 6.26 -5.17
CA MET A 157 -15.11 4.89 -4.65
C MET A 157 -15.91 4.60 -3.36
N GLY A 158 -16.19 5.61 -2.56
CA GLY A 158 -17.02 5.47 -1.36
C GLY A 158 -18.49 5.09 -1.63
N ASN A 159 -19.01 5.34 -2.85
CA ASN A 159 -20.34 4.85 -3.21
C ASN A 159 -20.40 3.32 -3.30
N ALA A 160 -19.33 2.67 -3.75
CA ALA A 160 -19.22 1.21 -3.71
C ALA A 160 -19.06 0.68 -2.27
N ALA A 161 -18.43 1.46 -1.37
CA ALA A 161 -18.41 1.13 0.04
C ALA A 161 -19.82 1.20 0.68
N GLU A 162 -20.63 2.20 0.33
CA GLU A 162 -22.03 2.28 0.75
C GLU A 162 -22.89 1.14 0.18
N LEU A 163 -22.67 0.76 -1.08
CA LEU A 163 -23.29 -0.42 -1.68
C LEU A 163 -22.95 -1.68 -0.89
N CYS A 164 -21.69 -1.86 -0.51
CA CYS A 164 -21.25 -2.98 0.31
C CYS A 164 -21.91 -2.94 1.69
N ALA A 165 -21.91 -1.79 2.37
CA ALA A 165 -22.53 -1.63 3.68
C ALA A 165 -24.02 -2.01 3.66
N SER A 166 -24.79 -1.44 2.72
CA SER A 166 -26.23 -1.68 2.60
C SER A 166 -26.57 -3.11 2.24
N THR A 167 -25.84 -3.70 1.27
CA THR A 167 -26.14 -5.06 0.79
C THR A 167 -25.68 -6.14 1.76
N CYS A 168 -24.55 -5.92 2.47
CA CYS A 168 -24.01 -6.89 3.43
C CYS A 168 -24.49 -6.66 4.88
N GLY A 169 -25.38 -5.68 5.10
CA GLY A 169 -25.95 -5.39 6.40
C GLY A 169 -24.94 -4.93 7.44
N ILE A 170 -23.98 -4.08 7.03
CA ILE A 170 -22.94 -3.54 7.91
C ILE A 170 -23.39 -2.17 8.39
N SER A 171 -23.66 -2.02 9.68
CA SER A 171 -24.17 -0.78 10.26
C SER A 171 -23.09 0.31 10.36
N ARG A 172 -23.52 1.55 10.59
CA ARG A 172 -22.62 2.67 10.89
C ARG A 172 -21.80 2.43 12.14
N GLU A 173 -22.46 1.95 13.20
CA GLU A 173 -21.82 1.67 14.49
C GLU A 173 -20.74 0.61 14.36
N GLU A 174 -20.97 -0.41 13.54
CA GLU A 174 -19.99 -1.47 13.29
C GLU A 174 -18.77 -0.94 12.53
N GLN A 175 -18.98 -0.07 11.54
CA GLN A 175 -17.90 0.58 10.80
C GLN A 175 -17.10 1.52 11.71
N ASP A 176 -17.76 2.30 12.55
CA ASP A 176 -17.09 3.20 13.48
C ASP A 176 -16.32 2.43 14.56
N ALA A 177 -16.85 1.32 15.07
CA ALA A 177 -16.16 0.44 16.03
C ALA A 177 -14.90 -0.19 15.40
N PHE A 178 -14.98 -0.64 14.14
CA PHE A 178 -13.84 -1.13 13.38
C PHE A 178 -12.76 -0.05 13.22
N ALA A 179 -13.15 1.16 12.84
CA ALA A 179 -12.23 2.29 12.69
C ALA A 179 -11.54 2.63 14.02
N ILE A 180 -12.29 2.74 15.11
CA ILE A 180 -11.75 2.99 16.46
C ILE A 180 -10.72 1.92 16.84
N GLU A 181 -11.00 0.65 16.57
CA GLU A 181 -10.06 -0.44 16.84
C GLU A 181 -8.80 -0.32 16.00
N SER A 182 -8.91 -0.02 14.69
CA SER A 182 -7.77 0.22 13.80
C SER A 182 -6.86 1.34 14.35
N TYR A 183 -7.44 2.48 14.75
CA TYR A 183 -6.69 3.59 15.37
C TYR A 183 -6.00 3.18 16.67
N LYS A 184 -6.69 2.50 17.58
CA LYS A 184 -6.12 2.04 18.86
C LYS A 184 -4.94 1.08 18.64
N ARG A 185 -5.05 0.18 17.65
CA ARG A 185 -3.99 -0.75 17.29
C ARG A 185 -2.75 -0.02 16.76
N SER A 186 -2.93 0.93 15.85
CA SER A 186 -1.81 1.69 15.31
C SER A 186 -1.13 2.59 16.35
N GLN A 187 -1.89 3.24 17.22
CA GLN A 187 -1.35 4.00 18.35
C GLN A 187 -0.54 3.10 19.29
N THR A 188 -1.12 1.96 19.69
CA THR A 188 -0.45 0.96 20.55
C THR A 188 0.82 0.40 19.89
N ALA A 189 0.80 0.15 18.57
CA ALA A 189 1.96 -0.33 17.83
C ALA A 189 3.10 0.72 17.85
N TRP A 190 2.78 2.01 17.69
CA TRP A 190 3.74 3.08 17.82
C TRP A 190 4.29 3.23 19.26
N GLU A 191 3.42 3.18 20.26
CA GLU A 191 3.81 3.28 21.67
C GLU A 191 4.74 2.14 22.08
N LYS A 192 4.52 0.93 21.58
CA LYS A 192 5.34 -0.25 21.83
C LYS A 192 6.56 -0.37 20.92
N GLY A 193 6.79 0.57 20.00
CA GLY A 193 7.92 0.55 19.08
C GLY A 193 7.86 -0.56 18.03
N LEU A 194 6.67 -1.14 17.74
CA LEU A 194 6.53 -2.27 16.83
C LEU A 194 6.81 -1.89 15.35
N PHE A 195 6.73 -0.60 15.02
CA PHE A 195 7.08 -0.10 13.69
C PHE A 195 8.56 0.26 13.52
N SER A 196 9.37 0.19 14.57
CA SER A 196 10.80 0.60 14.53
C SER A 196 11.63 -0.17 13.50
N ASN A 197 11.25 -1.42 13.20
CA ASN A 197 11.95 -2.25 12.25
C ASN A 197 11.50 -2.06 10.79
N GLU A 198 10.43 -1.29 10.54
CA GLU A 198 9.91 -1.10 9.19
C GLU A 198 9.97 0.34 8.70
N VAL A 199 9.95 1.32 9.60
CA VAL A 199 9.92 2.74 9.23
C VAL A 199 11.31 3.30 9.05
N VAL A 200 11.54 3.91 7.88
CA VAL A 200 12.75 4.69 7.56
C VAL A 200 12.38 6.17 7.64
N PRO A 201 13.05 6.96 8.48
CA PRO A 201 12.79 8.40 8.57
C PRO A 201 12.99 9.12 7.24
N VAL A 202 12.19 10.14 7.00
CA VAL A 202 12.27 11.02 5.83
C VAL A 202 12.86 12.35 6.25
N GLU A 203 13.96 12.75 5.62
CA GLU A 203 14.60 14.03 5.80
C GLU A 203 14.04 15.06 4.80
N ILE A 204 13.50 16.16 5.31
CA ILE A 204 12.95 17.24 4.50
C ILE A 204 13.90 18.43 4.57
N PRO A 205 14.66 18.74 3.50
CA PRO A 205 15.55 19.87 3.46
C PRO A 205 14.82 21.18 3.75
N GLN A 206 15.43 22.03 4.55
CA GLN A 206 14.93 23.37 4.85
C GLN A 206 15.74 24.42 4.08
N ARG A 207 15.12 25.58 3.80
CA ARG A 207 15.84 26.71 3.18
C ARG A 207 16.98 27.22 4.07
N LYS A 208 16.82 27.15 5.39
CA LYS A 208 17.81 27.50 6.42
C LYS A 208 17.66 26.56 7.59
N GLY A 209 18.78 26.18 8.21
CA GLY A 209 18.81 25.27 9.35
C GLY A 209 18.87 23.79 8.97
N ASP A 210 18.72 22.93 9.97
CA ASP A 210 18.77 21.48 9.81
C ASP A 210 17.52 20.95 9.12
N PRO A 211 17.60 19.78 8.45
CA PRO A 211 16.43 19.13 7.88
C PRO A 211 15.39 18.78 8.94
N VAL A 212 14.12 18.88 8.60
CA VAL A 212 13.05 18.33 9.45
C VAL A 212 12.96 16.82 9.21
N ILE A 213 12.99 16.07 10.31
CA ILE A 213 12.90 14.60 10.27
C ILE A 213 11.47 14.17 10.54
N ILE A 214 10.84 13.53 9.58
CA ILE A 214 9.54 12.87 9.74
C ILE A 214 9.82 11.38 9.96
N ALA A 215 9.52 10.87 11.16
CA ALA A 215 9.83 9.50 11.57
C ALA A 215 8.62 8.71 12.06
N LYS A 216 7.43 9.31 12.06
CA LYS A 216 6.18 8.72 12.57
C LYS A 216 5.05 8.92 11.58
N ASP A 217 4.12 7.94 11.50
CA ASP A 217 2.85 8.10 10.79
C ASP A 217 2.04 9.23 11.44
N GLU A 218 1.40 10.06 10.62
CA GLU A 218 0.68 11.24 11.13
C GLU A 218 -0.77 10.92 11.52
N GLU A 219 -1.49 10.11 10.71
CA GLU A 219 -2.92 9.86 10.88
C GLU A 219 -3.32 9.22 12.21
N PRO A 220 -2.58 8.24 12.78
CA PRO A 220 -2.98 7.60 14.03
C PRO A 220 -3.21 8.57 15.17
N PHE A 221 -2.52 9.73 15.16
CA PHE A 221 -2.55 10.71 16.23
C PHE A 221 -3.44 11.93 15.94
N ASN A 222 -4.02 12.01 14.74
CA ASN A 222 -4.93 13.10 14.35
C ASN A 222 -6.40 12.81 14.69
N VAL A 223 -6.74 11.57 15.03
CA VAL A 223 -8.13 11.15 15.30
C VAL A 223 -8.69 11.76 16.59
N LYS A 224 -9.98 12.14 16.55
CA LYS A 224 -10.76 12.57 17.72
C LYS A 224 -11.89 11.58 17.94
N PHE A 225 -11.68 10.58 18.79
CA PHE A 225 -12.61 9.46 19.01
C PHE A 225 -14.03 9.91 19.40
N ASP A 226 -14.15 10.98 20.20
CA ASP A 226 -15.43 11.56 20.63
C ASP A 226 -16.24 12.14 19.46
N LYS A 227 -15.60 12.46 18.35
CA LYS A 227 -16.25 13.03 17.17
C LYS A 227 -16.74 11.98 16.16
N ILE A 228 -16.20 10.78 16.20
CA ILE A 228 -16.50 9.73 15.21
C ILE A 228 -18.01 9.48 15.06
N PRO A 229 -18.80 9.27 16.13
CA PRO A 229 -20.23 9.00 16.00
C PRO A 229 -21.05 10.16 15.43
N SER A 230 -20.52 11.40 15.53
CA SER A 230 -21.22 12.61 15.09
C SER A 230 -20.86 13.05 13.66
N LEU A 231 -19.95 12.35 12.98
CA LEU A 231 -19.57 12.68 11.61
C LEU A 231 -20.70 12.40 10.62
N ASN A 232 -20.87 13.32 9.69
CA ASN A 232 -21.82 13.14 8.59
C ASN A 232 -21.30 12.10 7.58
N PRO A 233 -22.20 11.35 6.93
CA PRO A 233 -21.85 10.53 5.77
C PRO A 233 -21.17 11.37 4.67
N ALA A 234 -20.15 10.78 4.03
CA ALA A 234 -19.31 11.52 3.09
C ALA A 234 -19.73 11.35 1.62
N PHE A 235 -20.42 10.26 1.26
CA PHE A 235 -20.64 9.87 -0.13
C PHE A 235 -22.12 9.84 -0.54
N VAL A 236 -22.99 9.42 0.35
CA VAL A 236 -24.44 9.30 0.09
C VAL A 236 -25.18 9.97 1.24
N LYS A 237 -26.22 10.74 0.90
CA LYS A 237 -27.12 11.30 1.91
C LYS A 237 -27.73 10.16 2.73
N ASP A 238 -27.72 10.27 4.05
CA ASP A 238 -28.19 9.25 4.99
C ASP A 238 -27.40 7.91 4.87
N GLY A 239 -26.15 7.96 4.35
CA GLY A 239 -25.24 6.82 4.27
C GLY A 239 -24.56 6.50 5.59
N THR A 240 -23.60 5.59 5.54
CA THR A 240 -22.89 5.06 6.72
C THR A 240 -21.37 5.28 6.68
N VAL A 241 -20.82 5.54 5.50
CA VAL A 241 -19.39 5.75 5.30
C VAL A 241 -19.01 7.20 5.59
N THR A 242 -18.08 7.41 6.49
CA THR A 242 -17.62 8.74 6.92
C THR A 242 -16.13 8.92 6.72
N ALA A 243 -15.62 10.13 6.92
CA ALA A 243 -14.20 10.40 6.89
C ALA A 243 -13.38 9.61 7.95
N ALA A 244 -14.00 9.12 9.03
CA ALA A 244 -13.31 8.37 10.06
C ALA A 244 -13.29 6.85 9.82
N ASN A 245 -14.27 6.30 9.08
CA ASN A 245 -14.34 4.87 8.77
C ASN A 245 -13.96 4.54 7.30
N ALA A 246 -13.53 5.55 6.55
CA ALA A 246 -12.81 5.44 5.28
C ALA A 246 -11.31 5.62 5.52
N SER A 247 -10.45 5.05 4.66
CA SER A 247 -9.03 5.40 4.66
C SER A 247 -8.82 6.84 4.22
N THR A 248 -7.78 7.48 4.74
CA THR A 248 -7.41 8.84 4.37
C THR A 248 -6.56 8.88 3.10
N MET A 249 -6.48 10.06 2.48
CA MET A 249 -5.53 10.35 1.38
C MET A 249 -4.16 10.63 1.97
N ASN A 250 -3.11 10.02 1.41
CA ASN A 250 -1.80 10.04 2.06
C ASN A 250 -0.64 10.10 1.06
N ASP A 251 0.53 10.41 1.61
CA ASP A 251 1.82 10.36 0.94
C ASP A 251 2.68 9.27 1.58
N GLY A 252 3.36 8.45 0.79
CA GLY A 252 4.24 7.42 1.36
C GLY A 252 4.83 6.49 0.31
N ALA A 253 5.83 5.71 0.74
CA ALA A 253 6.48 4.69 -0.07
C ALA A 253 6.90 3.48 0.77
N ALA A 254 7.00 2.32 0.12
CA ALA A 254 7.52 1.10 0.70
C ALA A 254 8.36 0.35 -0.34
N ALA A 255 9.44 -0.30 0.11
CA ALA A 255 10.32 -1.08 -0.76
C ALA A 255 10.85 -2.32 -0.06
N LEU A 256 11.04 -3.37 -0.84
CA LEU A 256 11.60 -4.64 -0.42
C LEU A 256 12.75 -5.02 -1.35
N VAL A 257 13.78 -5.66 -0.82
CA VAL A 257 14.84 -6.30 -1.60
C VAL A 257 14.53 -7.79 -1.70
N LEU A 258 14.27 -8.24 -2.93
CA LEU A 258 14.00 -9.62 -3.27
C LEU A 258 15.20 -10.22 -4.00
N MET A 259 15.47 -11.51 -3.77
CA MET A 259 16.46 -12.24 -4.58
C MET A 259 16.16 -13.74 -4.63
N SER A 260 16.90 -14.47 -5.48
CA SER A 260 16.85 -15.92 -5.43
C SER A 260 17.53 -16.42 -4.14
N ALA A 261 17.04 -17.54 -3.59
CA ALA A 261 17.62 -18.15 -2.39
C ALA A 261 19.10 -18.52 -2.61
N ASP A 262 19.45 -18.95 -3.83
CA ASP A 262 20.83 -19.27 -4.21
C ASP A 262 21.71 -18.03 -4.16
N LYS A 263 21.22 -16.88 -4.66
CA LYS A 263 21.96 -15.62 -4.63
C LYS A 263 22.13 -15.08 -3.21
N ALA A 264 21.11 -15.23 -2.35
CA ALA A 264 21.21 -14.89 -0.94
C ALA A 264 22.31 -15.70 -0.25
N LYS A 265 22.35 -17.00 -0.52
CA LYS A 265 23.40 -17.90 0.00
C LYS A 265 24.78 -17.54 -0.53
N GLU A 266 24.93 -17.27 -1.82
CA GLU A 266 26.18 -16.82 -2.46
C GLU A 266 26.74 -15.56 -1.79
N LEU A 267 25.88 -14.60 -1.48
CA LEU A 267 26.25 -13.34 -0.84
C LEU A 267 26.35 -13.42 0.69
N GLY A 268 26.11 -14.59 1.29
CA GLY A 268 26.14 -14.78 2.74
C GLY A 268 25.04 -14.00 3.48
N LEU A 269 23.92 -13.68 2.81
CA LEU A 269 22.82 -12.90 3.36
C LEU A 269 21.78 -13.81 4.02
N LYS A 270 21.19 -13.33 5.11
CA LYS A 270 20.13 -14.04 5.82
C LYS A 270 18.77 -13.51 5.40
N PRO A 271 17.94 -14.30 4.69
CA PRO A 271 16.59 -13.91 4.36
C PRO A 271 15.73 -13.73 5.63
N ILE A 272 14.79 -12.77 5.56
CA ILE A 272 13.81 -12.53 6.62
C ILE A 272 12.47 -13.19 6.33
N ALA A 273 12.16 -13.43 5.05
CA ALA A 273 10.90 -14.05 4.63
C ALA A 273 11.04 -14.67 3.24
N LYS A 274 10.05 -15.48 2.86
CA LYS A 274 9.90 -16.12 1.55
C LYS A 274 8.53 -15.85 0.99
N ILE A 275 8.45 -15.60 -0.32
CA ILE A 275 7.17 -15.52 -1.04
C ILE A 275 6.72 -16.94 -1.37
N ARG A 276 5.58 -17.38 -0.81
CA ARG A 276 5.01 -18.71 -1.08
C ARG A 276 4.14 -18.72 -2.31
N SER A 277 3.34 -17.67 -2.46
CA SER A 277 2.42 -17.52 -3.59
C SER A 277 1.93 -16.09 -3.71
N TYR A 278 1.37 -15.80 -4.86
CA TYR A 278 0.61 -14.58 -5.15
C TYR A 278 -0.49 -14.90 -6.17
N THR A 279 -1.58 -14.16 -6.12
CA THR A 279 -2.73 -14.29 -7.02
C THR A 279 -3.43 -12.96 -7.21
N ASP A 280 -4.21 -12.89 -8.27
CA ASP A 280 -5.17 -11.82 -8.51
C ASP A 280 -6.59 -12.40 -8.63
N ALA A 281 -7.60 -11.56 -8.38
CA ALA A 281 -9.01 -11.83 -8.66
C ALA A 281 -9.68 -10.56 -9.15
N GLU A 282 -10.70 -10.72 -9.99
CA GLU A 282 -11.51 -9.63 -10.53
C GLU A 282 -12.99 -10.01 -10.45
N GLN A 283 -13.86 -9.03 -10.31
CA GLN A 283 -15.32 -9.13 -10.42
C GLN A 283 -15.90 -7.80 -10.90
N SER A 284 -17.22 -7.59 -10.85
CA SER A 284 -17.84 -6.32 -11.25
C SER A 284 -17.22 -5.14 -10.48
N PRO A 285 -16.93 -4.02 -11.17
CA PRO A 285 -16.20 -2.88 -10.59
C PRO A 285 -16.75 -2.37 -9.27
N GLU A 286 -18.07 -2.24 -9.14
CA GLU A 286 -18.76 -1.79 -7.93
C GLU A 286 -18.57 -2.71 -6.72
N TRP A 287 -18.12 -3.94 -6.93
CA TRP A 287 -17.87 -4.93 -5.88
C TRP A 287 -16.40 -5.09 -5.50
N PHE A 288 -15.52 -4.18 -5.91
CA PHE A 288 -14.11 -4.22 -5.55
C PHE A 288 -13.89 -4.42 -4.03
N THR A 289 -14.81 -3.92 -3.21
CA THR A 289 -14.76 -3.99 -1.75
C THR A 289 -14.69 -5.42 -1.20
N THR A 290 -15.23 -6.40 -1.92
CA THR A 290 -15.30 -7.81 -1.49
C THR A 290 -14.33 -8.73 -2.24
N THR A 291 -13.62 -8.22 -3.25
CA THR A 291 -12.71 -9.02 -4.09
C THR A 291 -11.53 -9.66 -3.34
N PRO A 292 -10.99 -9.08 -2.23
CA PRO A 292 -9.98 -9.77 -1.43
C PRO A 292 -10.40 -11.17 -0.96
N SER A 293 -11.70 -11.39 -0.64
CA SER A 293 -12.22 -12.72 -0.26
C SER A 293 -12.18 -13.75 -1.41
N LEU A 294 -11.98 -13.30 -2.65
CA LEU A 294 -11.76 -14.18 -3.82
C LEU A 294 -10.27 -14.42 -4.07
N ALA A 295 -9.42 -13.40 -3.87
CA ALA A 295 -7.99 -13.48 -4.17
C ALA A 295 -7.21 -14.23 -3.06
N VAL A 296 -7.48 -13.93 -1.78
CA VAL A 296 -6.72 -14.48 -0.65
C VAL A 296 -6.84 -16.00 -0.55
N PRO A 297 -8.02 -16.65 -0.59
CA PRO A 297 -8.11 -18.11 -0.57
C PRO A 297 -7.39 -18.77 -1.74
N LYS A 298 -7.42 -18.16 -2.94
CA LYS A 298 -6.65 -18.64 -4.09
C LYS A 298 -5.13 -18.60 -3.82
N ALA A 299 -4.63 -17.55 -3.17
CA ALA A 299 -3.22 -17.45 -2.82
C ALA A 299 -2.83 -18.51 -1.79
N VAL A 300 -3.64 -18.71 -0.76
CA VAL A 300 -3.42 -19.73 0.28
C VAL A 300 -3.39 -21.12 -0.34
N ALA A 301 -4.37 -21.47 -1.16
CA ALA A 301 -4.41 -22.76 -1.86
C ALA A 301 -3.21 -22.97 -2.80
N LYS A 302 -2.80 -21.91 -3.54
CA LYS A 302 -1.62 -21.95 -4.43
C LYS A 302 -0.31 -22.14 -3.65
N ALA A 303 -0.26 -21.71 -2.39
CA ALA A 303 0.88 -21.97 -1.50
C ALA A 303 0.91 -23.42 -0.99
N GLY A 304 -0.10 -24.23 -1.27
CA GLY A 304 -0.26 -25.58 -0.72
C GLY A 304 -0.71 -25.58 0.75
N LEU A 305 -1.35 -24.50 1.19
CA LEU A 305 -1.78 -24.28 2.56
C LEU A 305 -3.31 -24.23 2.65
N LYS A 306 -3.81 -24.38 3.89
CA LYS A 306 -5.21 -24.14 4.26
C LYS A 306 -5.32 -22.79 4.97
N MET A 307 -6.53 -22.26 5.07
CA MET A 307 -6.79 -20.98 5.77
C MET A 307 -6.35 -21.04 7.23
N GLU A 308 -6.51 -22.19 7.87
CA GLU A 308 -6.14 -22.44 9.27
C GLU A 308 -4.62 -22.42 9.52
N ASP A 309 -3.80 -22.63 8.48
CA ASP A 309 -2.34 -22.59 8.57
C ASP A 309 -1.82 -21.13 8.65
N ILE A 310 -2.65 -20.15 8.31
CA ILE A 310 -2.28 -18.74 8.32
C ILE A 310 -2.47 -18.15 9.71
N SER A 311 -1.39 -17.66 10.28
CA SER A 311 -1.37 -17.14 11.65
C SER A 311 -1.86 -15.69 11.74
N TYR A 312 -1.51 -14.83 10.74
CA TYR A 312 -1.85 -13.42 10.70
C TYR A 312 -2.21 -12.95 9.30
N TRP A 313 -3.07 -11.94 9.26
CA TRP A 313 -3.63 -11.39 8.03
C TRP A 313 -3.41 -9.89 7.97
N GLU A 314 -3.04 -9.38 6.80
CA GLU A 314 -3.05 -7.95 6.46
C GLU A 314 -4.06 -7.72 5.33
N LEU A 315 -5.22 -7.19 5.65
CA LEU A 315 -6.22 -6.78 4.67
C LEU A 315 -6.22 -5.25 4.56
N ASN A 316 -5.97 -4.71 3.38
CA ASN A 316 -5.95 -3.26 3.22
C ASN A 316 -7.33 -2.66 3.51
N GLU A 317 -7.40 -1.75 4.46
CA GLU A 317 -8.64 -1.10 4.91
C GLU A 317 -8.95 0.13 4.05
N ALA A 318 -9.23 -0.05 2.75
CA ALA A 318 -9.65 1.08 1.92
C ALA A 318 -10.88 1.79 2.52
N PHE A 319 -11.76 1.01 3.13
CA PHE A 319 -12.90 1.41 3.97
C PHE A 319 -13.06 0.37 5.08
N ALA A 320 -13.70 0.71 6.20
CA ALA A 320 -14.02 -0.23 7.26
C ALA A 320 -14.81 -1.44 6.74
N VAL A 321 -15.78 -1.23 5.84
CA VAL A 321 -16.57 -2.31 5.22
C VAL A 321 -15.72 -3.35 4.50
N VAL A 322 -14.57 -2.95 3.93
CA VAL A 322 -13.64 -3.87 3.25
C VAL A 322 -13.03 -4.84 4.28
N GLY A 323 -12.53 -4.33 5.40
CA GLY A 323 -11.99 -5.15 6.47
C GLY A 323 -13.03 -6.07 7.09
N ILE A 324 -14.21 -5.53 7.39
CA ILE A 324 -15.33 -6.26 8.03
C ILE A 324 -15.83 -7.39 7.11
N GLU A 325 -16.24 -7.07 5.88
CA GLU A 325 -16.89 -8.05 5.00
C GLU A 325 -15.94 -9.15 4.53
N ASN A 326 -14.70 -8.80 4.19
CA ASN A 326 -13.74 -9.84 3.79
C ASN A 326 -13.38 -10.75 4.97
N SER A 327 -13.27 -10.23 6.20
CA SER A 327 -13.05 -11.05 7.39
C SER A 327 -14.24 -11.99 7.65
N ARG A 328 -15.48 -11.51 7.48
CA ARG A 328 -16.70 -12.33 7.59
C ARG A 328 -16.72 -13.45 6.55
N ARG A 329 -16.52 -13.13 5.27
CA ARG A 329 -16.55 -14.11 4.16
C ARG A 329 -15.49 -15.19 4.32
N MET A 330 -14.31 -14.81 4.75
CA MET A 330 -13.20 -15.74 4.98
C MET A 330 -13.19 -16.36 6.38
N LYS A 331 -14.14 -16.00 7.26
CA LYS A 331 -14.28 -16.47 8.65
C LYS A 331 -12.98 -16.27 9.46
N LEU A 332 -12.34 -15.11 9.30
CA LEU A 332 -11.11 -14.79 9.99
C LEU A 332 -11.37 -14.37 11.44
N ASP A 333 -10.46 -14.72 12.32
CA ASP A 333 -10.42 -14.21 13.70
C ASP A 333 -9.97 -12.72 13.67
N PRO A 334 -10.83 -11.77 14.10
CA PRO A 334 -10.47 -10.34 14.08
C PRO A 334 -9.24 -10.01 14.91
N ALA A 335 -8.90 -10.83 15.92
CA ALA A 335 -7.69 -10.65 16.72
C ALA A 335 -6.38 -10.94 15.94
N LYS A 336 -6.48 -11.54 14.74
CA LYS A 336 -5.37 -11.91 13.88
C LYS A 336 -5.30 -11.08 12.58
N VAL A 337 -6.23 -10.16 12.39
CA VAL A 337 -6.30 -9.29 11.19
C VAL A 337 -5.83 -7.89 11.58
N ASN A 338 -4.88 -7.33 10.81
CA ASN A 338 -4.38 -5.97 10.96
C ASN A 338 -4.02 -5.62 12.41
N VAL A 339 -3.24 -6.48 13.06
CA VAL A 339 -2.97 -6.40 14.51
C VAL A 339 -2.20 -5.14 14.92
N HIS A 340 -1.60 -4.44 13.98
CA HIS A 340 -0.93 -3.14 14.17
C HIS A 340 -1.74 -1.97 13.60
N GLY A 341 -3.05 -2.16 13.36
CA GLY A 341 -3.88 -1.21 12.62
C GLY A 341 -3.72 -1.34 11.10
N GLY A 342 -4.59 -0.71 10.35
CA GLY A 342 -4.60 -0.76 8.88
C GLY A 342 -4.78 0.60 8.24
N ALA A 343 -5.21 0.64 6.98
CA ALA A 343 -5.23 1.87 6.19
C ALA A 343 -6.24 2.92 6.69
N VAL A 344 -7.27 2.54 7.43
CA VAL A 344 -8.19 3.49 8.08
C VAL A 344 -7.44 4.38 9.06
N SER A 345 -6.48 3.81 9.80
CA SER A 345 -5.71 4.53 10.82
C SER A 345 -4.32 4.95 10.36
N LEU A 346 -3.67 4.22 9.46
CA LEU A 346 -2.31 4.51 8.99
C LEU A 346 -2.30 5.34 7.70
N GLY A 347 -3.40 5.29 6.92
CA GLY A 347 -3.50 5.94 5.64
C GLY A 347 -3.33 5.02 4.42
N HIS A 348 -3.74 5.54 3.24
CA HIS A 348 -3.81 4.77 2.00
C HIS A 348 -3.18 5.49 0.80
N PRO A 349 -1.85 5.68 0.78
CA PRO A 349 -1.18 6.14 -0.43
C PRO A 349 -1.25 5.03 -1.48
N LEU A 350 -2.07 5.23 -2.54
CA LEU A 350 -2.59 4.18 -3.42
C LEU A 350 -1.51 3.22 -3.93
N GLY A 351 -0.50 3.73 -4.64
CA GLY A 351 0.55 2.91 -5.23
C GLY A 351 1.49 2.23 -4.21
N CYS A 352 1.58 2.79 -3.00
CA CYS A 352 2.41 2.27 -1.91
C CYS A 352 1.74 1.12 -1.15
N SER A 353 0.42 1.20 -0.93
CA SER A 353 -0.30 0.41 0.09
C SER A 353 -0.13 -1.10 -0.07
N GLY A 354 -0.12 -1.62 -1.31
CA GLY A 354 0.10 -3.05 -1.56
C GLY A 354 1.47 -3.54 -1.07
N ALA A 355 2.50 -2.72 -1.13
CA ALA A 355 3.82 -3.03 -0.58
C ALA A 355 3.86 -2.77 0.94
N ARG A 356 3.21 -1.71 1.42
CA ARG A 356 3.14 -1.38 2.85
C ARG A 356 2.60 -2.54 3.68
N ILE A 357 1.49 -3.16 3.25
CA ILE A 357 0.90 -4.29 3.99
C ILE A 357 1.80 -5.51 4.03
N ILE A 358 2.62 -5.76 2.99
CA ILE A 358 3.61 -6.84 3.00
C ILE A 358 4.74 -6.54 3.99
N VAL A 359 5.22 -5.29 4.04
CA VAL A 359 6.24 -4.86 5.01
C VAL A 359 5.74 -5.08 6.43
N THR A 360 4.53 -4.63 6.75
CA THR A 360 3.93 -4.78 8.07
C THR A 360 3.70 -6.26 8.42
N LEU A 361 3.16 -7.06 7.48
CA LEU A 361 2.93 -8.49 7.67
C LEU A 361 4.21 -9.24 8.07
N ILE A 362 5.34 -8.97 7.39
CA ILE A 362 6.63 -9.58 7.72
C ILE A 362 7.03 -9.25 9.16
N ASN A 363 6.86 -8.01 9.59
CA ASN A 363 7.20 -7.60 10.96
C ASN A 363 6.23 -8.20 11.99
N VAL A 364 4.93 -8.29 11.69
CA VAL A 364 3.93 -8.98 12.54
C VAL A 364 4.31 -10.46 12.73
N LEU A 365 4.64 -11.16 11.65
CA LEU A 365 5.05 -12.56 11.72
C LEU A 365 6.28 -12.74 12.58
N LYS A 366 7.30 -11.90 12.37
CA LYS A 366 8.55 -11.94 13.13
C LYS A 366 8.32 -11.66 14.62
N ALA A 367 7.55 -10.62 14.95
CA ALA A 367 7.28 -10.22 16.33
C ALA A 367 6.52 -11.30 17.12
N ASN A 368 5.72 -12.12 16.44
CA ASN A 368 4.89 -13.17 17.05
C ASN A 368 5.45 -14.59 16.83
N ASN A 369 6.66 -14.74 16.28
CA ASN A 369 7.25 -16.06 15.94
C ASN A 369 6.29 -16.93 15.10
N ALA A 370 5.50 -16.29 14.25
CA ALA A 370 4.50 -16.97 13.43
C ALA A 370 5.08 -17.32 12.06
N LYS A 371 4.68 -18.47 11.50
CA LYS A 371 5.29 -19.02 10.30
C LYS A 371 4.68 -18.46 9.02
N TYR A 372 3.35 -18.45 8.89
CA TYR A 372 2.67 -18.04 7.68
C TYR A 372 1.74 -16.87 7.91
N GLY A 373 1.77 -15.93 6.97
CA GLY A 373 0.82 -14.83 6.89
C GLY A 373 0.33 -14.63 5.47
N ALA A 374 -0.84 -14.03 5.33
CA ALA A 374 -1.39 -13.66 4.05
C ALA A 374 -1.83 -12.20 4.03
N ALA A 375 -1.59 -11.54 2.92
CA ALA A 375 -2.06 -10.18 2.67
C ALA A 375 -3.02 -10.14 1.48
N GLY A 376 -4.01 -9.26 1.56
CA GLY A 376 -4.96 -8.98 0.51
C GLY A 376 -5.23 -7.49 0.38
N ILE A 377 -5.30 -7.00 -0.85
CA ILE A 377 -5.62 -5.61 -1.16
C ILE A 377 -6.61 -5.55 -2.31
N CYS A 378 -7.73 -4.87 -2.11
CA CYS A 378 -8.66 -4.53 -3.18
C CYS A 378 -8.08 -3.41 -4.07
N ASN A 379 -8.59 -3.30 -5.28
CA ASN A 379 -8.30 -2.17 -6.16
C ASN A 379 -9.52 -1.74 -6.97
N GLY A 380 -9.62 -0.46 -7.29
CA GLY A 380 -10.64 0.07 -8.19
C GLY A 380 -10.71 -0.72 -9.50
N GLY A 381 -11.90 -0.79 -10.11
CA GLY A 381 -12.18 -1.61 -11.28
C GLY A 381 -12.59 -3.05 -10.96
N GLY A 382 -12.90 -3.38 -9.69
CA GLY A 382 -13.40 -4.70 -9.29
C GLY A 382 -12.33 -5.70 -8.87
N GLY A 383 -11.05 -5.28 -8.76
CA GLY A 383 -9.92 -6.17 -8.57
C GLY A 383 -9.46 -6.37 -7.12
N ALA A 384 -8.60 -7.37 -6.93
CA ALA A 384 -7.76 -7.55 -5.75
C ALA A 384 -6.48 -8.31 -6.10
N SER A 385 -5.44 -8.08 -5.33
CA SER A 385 -4.23 -8.91 -5.29
C SER A 385 -4.04 -9.49 -3.90
N ALA A 386 -3.44 -10.69 -3.84
CA ALA A 386 -3.12 -11.38 -2.59
C ALA A 386 -1.75 -12.04 -2.65
N MET A 387 -1.11 -12.15 -1.49
CA MET A 387 0.22 -12.76 -1.35
C MET A 387 0.32 -13.53 -0.04
N VAL A 388 0.98 -14.70 -0.06
CA VAL A 388 1.30 -15.49 1.12
C VAL A 388 2.80 -15.42 1.39
N ILE A 389 3.13 -15.09 2.62
CA ILE A 389 4.51 -14.93 3.12
C ILE A 389 4.81 -16.00 4.16
N GLU A 390 5.98 -16.60 4.08
CA GLU A 390 6.57 -17.45 5.11
C GLU A 390 7.69 -16.68 5.82
N ASN A 391 7.64 -16.59 7.13
CA ASN A 391 8.69 -16.04 7.99
C ASN A 391 9.84 -17.05 8.11
N LEU A 392 11.10 -16.58 8.08
CA LEU A 392 12.30 -17.42 8.11
C LEU A 392 13.17 -17.18 9.36
#